data_2069f154a444e4d58be292f3065c55bf
#
_entry.id   2069f154a444e4d58be292f3065c55bf
#
_cell.length_a   1.000
_cell.length_b   1.000
_cell.length_c   1.000
_cell.angle_alpha   90.00
_cell.angle_beta   90.00
_cell.angle_gamma   90.00
#
_symmetry.space_group_name_H-M   'P 1'
#
loop_
_entity.id
_entity.type
_entity.pdbx_description
1 polymer ?
#
loop_
_entity_poly.entity_id
_entity_poly.type
_entity_poly.pdbx_seq_one_letter_code
_entity_poly.pdbx_strand_id
1 'polypeptide(L)'
;MNETRKFFNSYASDFDGIYGVKKYLLNYFINQLFRKSMKLRFEKAINYANPIQNKTVLDIGCGPGHYSIALAKMGAEEVLGLDFSDEMISLATKKAESQNLSHICKFMVKDIYDYYPTKKYNYSIMMGFMDYISEPRLLTDKIISLTKDKMFISFPRKNGILAFQRELRYRKRCPLYLYT
;
A
#
# COMPACT_ATOMS: atom_id res chain seq x y z
N MET A 1 15.92 -1.12 -7.75
CA MET A 1 14.65 -0.46 -8.13
C MET A 1 14.03 -0.97 -9.43
N ASN A 2 14.80 -1.22 -10.49
CA ASN A 2 14.26 -1.71 -11.78
C ASN A 2 13.56 -3.08 -11.72
N GLU A 3 14.04 -4.04 -10.94
CA GLU A 3 13.47 -5.39 -10.85
C GLU A 3 12.14 -5.40 -10.07
N THR A 4 12.07 -4.66 -8.98
CA THR A 4 10.84 -4.53 -8.18
C THR A 4 9.73 -3.86 -9.00
N ARG A 5 10.04 -2.82 -9.79
CA ARG A 5 9.08 -2.18 -10.70
C ARG A 5 8.58 -3.13 -11.78
N LYS A 6 9.47 -3.86 -12.45
CA LYS A 6 9.11 -4.87 -13.45
C LYS A 6 8.20 -5.94 -12.87
N PHE A 7 8.51 -6.40 -11.66
CA PHE A 7 7.68 -7.38 -10.96
C PHE A 7 6.27 -6.83 -10.71
N PHE A 8 6.11 -5.64 -10.14
CA PHE A 8 4.79 -5.08 -9.83
C PHE A 8 3.99 -4.75 -11.09
N ASN A 9 4.62 -4.32 -12.16
CA ASN A 9 3.97 -4.12 -13.44
C ASN A 9 3.40 -5.44 -14.00
N SER A 10 4.16 -6.53 -13.98
CA SER A 10 3.67 -7.84 -14.45
C SER A 10 2.67 -8.51 -13.50
N TYR A 11 2.66 -8.13 -12.22
CA TYR A 11 1.85 -8.74 -11.17
C TYR A 11 0.58 -7.94 -10.83
N ALA A 12 0.38 -6.78 -11.46
CA ALA A 12 -0.72 -5.87 -11.12
C ALA A 12 -2.10 -6.52 -11.26
N SER A 13 -2.34 -7.28 -12.34
CA SER A 13 -3.59 -8.00 -12.58
C SER A 13 -3.81 -9.14 -11.57
N ASP A 14 -2.75 -9.86 -11.22
CA ASP A 14 -2.80 -10.94 -10.23
C ASP A 14 -2.94 -10.40 -8.80
N PHE A 15 -2.36 -9.22 -8.52
CA PHE A 15 -2.45 -8.57 -7.21
C PHE A 15 -3.88 -8.14 -6.90
N ASP A 16 -4.58 -7.60 -7.87
CA ASP A 16 -6.01 -7.27 -7.73
C ASP A 16 -6.85 -8.56 -7.53
N GLY A 17 -6.48 -9.66 -8.20
CA GLY A 17 -7.06 -10.99 -8.05
C GLY A 17 -6.78 -11.67 -6.70
N ILE A 18 -5.79 -11.22 -5.90
CA ILE A 18 -5.58 -11.71 -4.52
C ILE A 18 -6.77 -11.34 -3.61
N TYR A 19 -7.47 -10.28 -3.92
CA TYR A 19 -8.74 -9.92 -3.29
C TYR A 19 -9.94 -10.69 -3.89
N GLY A 20 -9.76 -11.44 -4.99
CA GLY A 20 -10.74 -12.32 -5.67
C GLY A 20 -10.50 -13.82 -5.39
N VAL A 21 -11.39 -14.69 -5.90
CA VAL A 21 -11.44 -16.14 -5.60
C VAL A 21 -10.67 -16.95 -6.66
N LYS A 22 -9.80 -17.89 -6.26
CA LYS A 22 -9.45 -19.24 -6.75
C LYS A 22 -7.95 -19.58 -6.81
N LYS A 23 -7.47 -20.66 -6.22
CA LYS A 23 -7.21 -22.07 -6.62
C LYS A 23 -6.15 -22.77 -5.73
N TYR A 24 -6.40 -24.09 -5.41
CA TYR A 24 -5.56 -25.15 -4.79
C TYR A 24 -5.57 -25.25 -3.25
N LEU A 25 -5.98 -26.45 -2.75
CA LEU A 25 -6.30 -26.73 -1.34
C LEU A 25 -5.19 -26.45 -0.31
N LEU A 26 -3.93 -26.76 -0.58
CA LEU A 26 -2.83 -26.44 0.34
C LEU A 26 -2.52 -24.93 0.33
N ASN A 27 -2.55 -24.32 -0.86
CA ASN A 27 -2.49 -22.86 -1.01
C ASN A 27 -3.73 -22.17 -0.44
N TYR A 28 -4.84 -22.86 -0.28
CA TYR A 28 -6.09 -22.30 0.25
C TYR A 28 -5.96 -21.88 1.72
N PHE A 29 -5.45 -22.76 2.60
CA PHE A 29 -5.25 -22.42 4.03
C PHE A 29 -4.21 -21.33 4.24
N ILE A 30 -3.11 -21.38 3.50
CA ILE A 30 -2.05 -20.39 3.56
C ILE A 30 -2.55 -19.04 3.00
N ASN A 31 -3.30 -19.07 1.91
CA ASN A 31 -3.93 -17.88 1.35
C ASN A 31 -5.04 -17.31 2.26
N GLN A 32 -5.78 -18.13 3.00
CA GLN A 32 -6.74 -17.67 3.99
C GLN A 32 -6.06 -16.91 5.15
N LEU A 33 -4.95 -17.45 5.69
CA LEU A 33 -4.19 -16.77 6.75
C LEU A 33 -3.61 -15.44 6.25
N PHE A 34 -3.09 -15.42 5.03
CA PHE A 34 -2.57 -14.21 4.40
C PHE A 34 -3.69 -13.18 4.16
N ARG A 35 -4.83 -13.59 3.61
CA ARG A 35 -6.01 -12.74 3.40
C ARG A 35 -6.55 -12.20 4.72
N LYS A 36 -6.62 -13.04 5.77
CA LYS A 36 -7.02 -12.62 7.12
C LYS A 36 -6.08 -11.55 7.67
N SER A 37 -4.78 -11.73 7.50
CA SER A 37 -3.76 -10.76 7.92
C SER A 37 -3.90 -9.43 7.14
N MET A 38 -4.11 -9.49 5.83
CA MET A 38 -4.33 -8.30 5.00
C MET A 38 -5.62 -7.57 5.39
N LYS A 39 -6.71 -8.31 5.60
CA LYS A 39 -8.00 -7.75 6.04
C LYS A 39 -7.88 -7.07 7.39
N LEU A 40 -7.25 -7.72 8.37
CA LEU A 40 -7.02 -7.17 9.71
C LEU A 40 -6.17 -5.90 9.66
N ARG A 41 -5.12 -5.88 8.85
CA ARG A 41 -4.27 -4.71 8.64
C ARG A 41 -5.07 -3.56 8.02
N PHE A 42 -5.89 -3.86 7.03
CA PHE A 42 -6.77 -2.88 6.38
C PHE A 42 -7.76 -2.30 7.38
N GLU A 43 -8.52 -3.13 8.09
CA GLU A 43 -9.51 -2.71 9.09
C GLU A 43 -8.88 -1.84 10.19
N LYS A 44 -7.72 -2.25 10.71
CA LYS A 44 -7.00 -1.47 11.72
C LYS A 44 -6.56 -0.11 11.20
N ALA A 45 -5.94 -0.06 10.01
CA ALA A 45 -5.48 1.20 9.43
C ALA A 45 -6.63 2.17 9.21
N ILE A 46 -7.75 1.67 8.66
CA ILE A 46 -8.95 2.46 8.43
C ILE A 46 -9.57 2.95 9.76
N ASN A 47 -9.65 2.11 10.78
CA ASN A 47 -10.19 2.51 12.08
C ASN A 47 -9.32 3.55 12.79
N TYR A 48 -7.99 3.40 12.74
CA TYR A 48 -7.07 4.38 13.33
C TYR A 48 -7.00 5.70 12.57
N ALA A 49 -7.40 5.72 11.30
CA ALA A 49 -7.50 6.95 10.51
C ALA A 49 -8.64 7.86 10.96
N ASN A 50 -9.59 7.40 11.78
CA ASN A 50 -10.64 8.26 12.32
C ASN A 50 -10.08 9.26 13.37
N PRO A 51 -10.62 10.52 13.40
CA PRO A 51 -11.48 11.13 12.39
C PRO A 51 -10.71 11.50 11.11
N ILE A 52 -11.30 11.17 9.93
CA ILE A 52 -10.68 11.42 8.61
C ILE A 52 -11.32 12.60 7.87
N GLN A 53 -12.49 13.08 8.34
CA GLN A 53 -13.21 14.17 7.70
C GLN A 53 -12.34 15.42 7.59
N ASN A 54 -12.35 16.04 6.41
CA ASN A 54 -11.56 17.23 6.08
C ASN A 54 -10.04 17.04 6.25
N LYS A 55 -9.54 15.79 6.17
CA LYS A 55 -8.12 15.48 6.24
C LYS A 55 -7.56 15.18 4.85
N THR A 56 -6.37 15.73 4.58
CA THR A 56 -5.58 15.37 3.40
C THR A 56 -4.70 14.16 3.71
N VAL A 57 -4.63 13.20 2.78
CA VAL A 57 -3.92 11.93 2.96
C VAL A 57 -2.90 11.70 1.85
N LEU A 58 -1.71 11.22 2.22
CA LEU A 58 -0.69 10.70 1.32
C LEU A 58 -0.61 9.18 1.48
N ASP A 59 -1.00 8.43 0.43
CA ASP A 59 -0.93 6.97 0.38
C ASP A 59 0.31 6.53 -0.42
N ILE A 60 1.32 6.03 0.28
CA ILE A 60 2.65 5.71 -0.26
C ILE A 60 2.73 4.22 -0.60
N GLY A 61 3.03 3.91 -1.86
CA GLY A 61 2.91 2.56 -2.40
C GLY A 61 1.44 2.14 -2.44
N CYS A 62 0.59 3.01 -2.98
CA CYS A 62 -0.86 2.84 -2.94
C CYS A 62 -1.37 1.61 -3.69
N GLY A 63 -0.54 1.02 -4.57
CA GLY A 63 -0.93 -0.09 -5.43
C GLY A 63 -2.21 0.24 -6.20
N PRO A 64 -3.20 -0.67 -6.25
CA PRO A 64 -4.46 -0.44 -6.94
C PRO A 64 -5.46 0.42 -6.14
N GLY A 65 -5.00 1.23 -5.18
CA GLY A 65 -5.74 2.29 -4.51
C GLY A 65 -6.74 1.85 -3.43
N HIS A 66 -6.62 0.65 -2.86
CA HIS A 66 -7.60 0.15 -1.89
C HIS A 66 -7.76 1.03 -0.67
N TYR A 67 -6.66 1.48 -0.07
CA TYR A 67 -6.69 2.38 1.09
C TYR A 67 -7.15 3.77 0.70
N SER A 68 -6.62 4.32 -0.40
CA SER A 68 -7.00 5.63 -0.92
C SER A 68 -8.52 5.74 -1.12
N ILE A 69 -9.13 4.76 -1.78
CA ILE A 69 -10.57 4.72 -2.04
C ILE A 69 -11.38 4.58 -0.75
N ALA A 70 -10.92 3.74 0.18
CA ALA A 70 -11.61 3.58 1.47
C ALA A 70 -11.60 4.87 2.29
N LEU A 71 -10.46 5.56 2.35
CA LEU A 71 -10.33 6.82 3.08
C LEU A 71 -11.15 7.95 2.44
N ALA A 72 -11.20 7.99 1.10
CA ALA A 72 -12.07 8.93 0.39
C ALA A 72 -13.56 8.70 0.71
N LYS A 73 -14.01 7.44 0.76
CA LYS A 73 -15.39 7.08 1.15
C LYS A 73 -15.74 7.45 2.59
N MET A 74 -14.74 7.54 3.45
CA MET A 74 -14.92 7.96 4.84
C MET A 74 -14.92 9.48 5.02
N GLY A 75 -14.76 10.25 3.95
CA GLY A 75 -14.84 11.71 3.96
C GLY A 75 -13.49 12.42 4.05
N ALA A 76 -12.40 11.79 3.62
CA ALA A 76 -11.14 12.50 3.39
C ALA A 76 -11.38 13.66 2.40
N GLU A 77 -10.74 14.80 2.63
CA GLU A 77 -10.81 15.96 1.75
C GLU A 77 -10.07 15.72 0.43
N GLU A 78 -8.88 15.15 0.53
CA GLU A 78 -8.02 14.82 -0.60
C GLU A 78 -7.19 13.58 -0.26
N VAL A 79 -7.05 12.66 -1.19
CA VAL A 79 -6.13 11.52 -1.09
C VAL A 79 -5.22 11.51 -2.31
N LEU A 80 -3.91 11.66 -2.09
CA LEU A 80 -2.91 11.44 -3.13
C LEU A 80 -2.26 10.07 -2.94
N GLY A 81 -2.45 9.18 -3.90
CA GLY A 81 -1.76 7.89 -3.98
C GLY A 81 -0.50 7.98 -4.85
N LEU A 82 0.62 7.54 -4.31
CA LEU A 82 1.88 7.40 -5.04
C LEU A 82 2.21 5.92 -5.20
N ASP A 83 2.57 5.53 -6.41
CA ASP A 83 3.19 4.23 -6.69
C ASP A 83 4.19 4.39 -7.85
N PHE A 84 5.22 3.57 -7.88
CA PHE A 84 6.19 3.61 -8.98
C PHE A 84 5.75 2.77 -10.19
N SER A 85 4.70 1.95 -10.07
CA SER A 85 4.14 1.11 -11.12
C SER A 85 3.02 1.83 -11.88
N ASP A 86 3.22 1.98 -13.18
CA ASP A 86 2.24 2.59 -14.09
C ASP A 86 0.93 1.80 -14.11
N GLU A 87 1.02 0.46 -14.06
CA GLU A 87 -0.13 -0.44 -14.08
C GLU A 87 -0.95 -0.32 -12.79
N MET A 88 -0.29 -0.22 -11.63
CA MET A 88 -0.97 -0.02 -10.34
C MET A 88 -1.71 1.30 -10.33
N ILE A 89 -1.09 2.37 -10.78
CA ILE A 89 -1.72 3.70 -10.89
C ILE A 89 -2.90 3.67 -11.87
N SER A 90 -2.76 3.01 -13.01
CA SER A 90 -3.87 2.83 -13.95
C SER A 90 -5.07 2.13 -13.32
N LEU A 91 -4.82 1.03 -12.57
CA LEU A 91 -5.87 0.30 -11.84
C LEU A 91 -6.52 1.17 -10.76
N ALA A 92 -5.73 1.91 -9.98
CA ALA A 92 -6.23 2.80 -8.93
C ALA A 92 -7.11 3.90 -9.51
N THR A 93 -6.68 4.52 -10.61
CA THR A 93 -7.43 5.57 -11.31
C THR A 93 -8.77 5.05 -11.82
N LYS A 94 -8.78 3.94 -12.56
CA LYS A 94 -10.02 3.30 -13.05
C LYS A 94 -10.99 2.94 -11.92
N LYS A 95 -10.46 2.47 -10.79
CA LYS A 95 -11.26 2.15 -9.60
C LYS A 95 -11.89 3.39 -8.97
N ALA A 96 -11.16 4.49 -8.89
CA ALA A 96 -11.70 5.75 -8.37
C ALA A 96 -12.77 6.33 -9.32
N GLU A 97 -12.53 6.27 -10.63
CA GLU A 97 -13.50 6.68 -11.66
C GLU A 97 -14.80 5.88 -11.55
N SER A 98 -14.71 4.54 -11.50
CA SER A 98 -15.88 3.66 -11.42
C SER A 98 -16.72 3.86 -10.14
N GLN A 99 -16.17 4.53 -9.13
CA GLN A 99 -16.83 4.83 -7.85
C GLN A 99 -17.11 6.33 -7.66
N ASN A 100 -16.93 7.15 -8.71
CA ASN A 100 -17.12 8.61 -8.69
C ASN A 100 -16.26 9.33 -7.62
N LEU A 101 -15.04 8.84 -7.37
CA LEU A 101 -14.11 9.38 -6.37
C LEU A 101 -12.91 10.12 -6.96
N SER A 102 -12.88 10.34 -8.28
CA SER A 102 -11.74 11.02 -8.96
C SER A 102 -11.56 12.48 -8.54
N HIS A 103 -12.56 13.08 -7.94
CA HIS A 103 -12.47 14.44 -7.40
C HIS A 103 -11.73 14.49 -6.06
N ILE A 104 -11.72 13.37 -5.29
CA ILE A 104 -11.02 13.24 -4.00
C ILE A 104 -9.69 12.50 -4.18
N CYS A 105 -9.71 11.34 -4.91
CA CYS A 105 -8.54 10.52 -5.13
C CYS A 105 -7.77 10.97 -6.36
N LYS A 106 -6.50 11.32 -6.17
CA LYS A 106 -5.53 11.55 -7.23
C LYS A 106 -4.43 10.49 -7.13
N PHE A 107 -3.95 10.02 -8.28
CA PHE A 107 -2.90 9.01 -8.33
C PHE A 107 -1.75 9.50 -9.22
N MET A 108 -0.52 9.21 -8.81
CA MET A 108 0.68 9.65 -9.51
C MET A 108 1.70 8.54 -9.57
N VAL A 109 2.23 8.29 -10.76
CA VAL A 109 3.41 7.42 -10.93
C VAL A 109 4.63 8.16 -10.42
N LYS A 110 5.06 7.86 -9.19
CA LYS A 110 6.18 8.54 -8.56
C LYS A 110 6.84 7.67 -7.51
N ASP A 111 8.18 7.70 -7.47
CA ASP A 111 8.92 7.18 -6.33
C ASP A 111 8.83 8.18 -5.17
N ILE A 112 8.58 7.67 -3.97
CA ILE A 112 8.52 8.51 -2.77
C ILE A 112 9.84 9.26 -2.52
N TYR A 113 10.98 8.68 -2.89
CA TYR A 113 12.27 9.33 -2.74
C TYR A 113 12.44 10.56 -3.62
N ASP A 114 11.76 10.60 -4.77
CA ASP A 114 11.75 11.71 -5.73
C ASP A 114 10.54 12.64 -5.56
N TYR A 115 9.74 12.44 -4.51
CA TYR A 115 8.57 13.25 -4.24
C TYR A 115 8.89 14.37 -3.23
N TYR A 116 8.81 15.63 -3.69
CA TYR A 116 9.10 16.84 -2.91
C TYR A 116 7.95 17.84 -3.03
N PRO A 117 6.84 17.62 -2.32
CA PRO A 117 5.70 18.54 -2.37
C PRO A 117 5.96 19.81 -1.59
N THR A 118 5.25 20.88 -1.95
CA THR A 118 5.26 22.15 -1.20
C THR A 118 4.34 22.13 0.02
N LYS A 119 3.41 21.17 0.10
CA LYS A 119 2.46 21.02 1.21
C LYS A 119 2.73 19.73 2.01
N LYS A 120 2.36 19.78 3.30
CA LYS A 120 2.30 18.55 4.12
C LYS A 120 0.88 18.02 4.15
N TYR A 121 0.75 16.70 4.32
CA TYR A 121 -0.52 16.00 4.47
C TYR A 121 -0.88 15.83 5.95
N ASN A 122 -2.18 15.83 6.27
CA ASN A 122 -2.60 15.51 7.63
C ASN A 122 -2.18 14.10 8.00
N TYR A 123 -2.46 13.13 7.15
CA TYR A 123 -2.10 11.75 7.38
C TYR A 123 -1.23 11.20 6.25
N SER A 124 -0.28 10.33 6.62
CA SER A 124 0.44 9.49 5.66
C SER A 124 0.21 8.03 5.99
N ILE A 125 -0.06 7.23 4.95
CA ILE A 125 -0.28 5.79 5.08
C ILE A 125 0.68 5.04 4.18
N MET A 126 1.30 3.95 4.69
CA MET A 126 2.23 3.11 3.95
C MET A 126 2.05 1.66 4.37
N MET A 127 1.23 0.92 3.60
CA MET A 127 0.80 -0.43 3.95
C MET A 127 1.33 -1.50 2.99
N GLY A 128 2.19 -2.40 3.50
CA GLY A 128 2.77 -3.48 2.71
C GLY A 128 3.87 -3.02 1.76
N PHE A 129 4.48 -1.89 2.04
CA PHE A 129 5.56 -1.29 1.27
C PHE A 129 6.93 -1.53 1.90
N MET A 130 7.01 -1.57 3.23
CA MET A 130 8.28 -1.75 3.97
C MET A 130 8.97 -3.08 3.68
N ASP A 131 8.27 -4.06 3.15
CA ASP A 131 8.84 -5.33 2.69
C ASP A 131 9.97 -5.15 1.66
N TYR A 132 10.00 -4.03 0.94
CA TYR A 132 10.90 -3.76 -0.19
C TYR A 132 11.95 -2.68 0.11
N ILE A 133 12.03 -2.20 1.35
CA ILE A 133 12.89 -1.09 1.75
C ILE A 133 14.08 -1.61 2.54
N SER A 134 15.30 -1.30 2.08
CA SER A 134 16.55 -1.63 2.78
C SER A 134 16.87 -0.65 3.90
N GLU A 135 16.54 0.62 3.71
CA GLU A 135 16.85 1.74 4.61
C GLU A 135 15.57 2.36 5.20
N PRO A 136 14.91 1.66 6.17
CA PRO A 136 13.60 2.07 6.67
C PRO A 136 13.65 3.42 7.39
N ARG A 137 14.78 3.75 8.03
CA ARG A 137 14.94 5.00 8.76
C ARG A 137 14.87 6.21 7.84
N LEU A 138 15.64 6.22 6.75
CA LEU A 138 15.63 7.32 5.79
C LEU A 138 14.24 7.57 5.21
N LEU A 139 13.53 6.51 4.87
CA LEU A 139 12.16 6.62 4.38
C LEU A 139 11.21 7.15 5.45
N THR A 140 11.31 6.65 6.69
CA THR A 140 10.46 7.09 7.79
C THR A 140 10.68 8.56 8.11
N ASP A 141 11.92 9.03 8.15
CA ASP A 141 12.27 10.44 8.38
C ASP A 141 11.68 11.33 7.27
N LYS A 142 11.76 10.90 6.02
CA LYS A 142 11.12 11.60 4.90
C LYS A 142 9.58 11.69 5.09
N ILE A 143 8.93 10.58 5.43
CA ILE A 143 7.47 10.57 5.62
C ILE A 143 7.05 11.46 6.79
N ILE A 144 7.80 11.45 7.89
CA ILE A 144 7.61 12.37 9.03
C ILE A 144 7.65 13.83 8.55
N SER A 145 8.60 14.17 7.69
CA SER A 145 8.72 15.53 7.16
C SER A 145 7.51 15.96 6.32
N LEU A 146 6.80 15.02 5.72
CA LEU A 146 5.61 15.23 4.87
C LEU A 146 4.28 15.17 5.63
N THR A 147 4.31 14.74 6.90
CA THR A 147 3.10 14.46 7.69
C THR A 147 2.91 15.51 8.78
N LYS A 148 1.67 15.96 9.01
CA LYS A 148 1.29 16.89 10.08
C LYS A 148 0.84 16.17 11.35
N ASP A 149 -0.11 15.23 11.21
CA ASP A 149 -0.87 14.70 12.35
C ASP A 149 -0.56 13.23 12.65
N LYS A 150 -0.80 12.32 11.70
CA LYS A 150 -0.67 10.87 11.92
C LYS A 150 0.03 10.15 10.76
N MET A 151 0.84 9.17 11.13
CA MET A 151 1.52 8.29 10.18
C MET A 151 1.18 6.84 10.50
N PHE A 152 0.76 6.08 9.47
CA PHE A 152 0.41 4.65 9.57
C PHE A 152 1.35 3.83 8.71
N ILE A 153 2.19 3.01 9.34
CA ILE A 153 3.16 2.17 8.64
C ILE A 153 2.98 0.71 9.08
N SER A 154 2.99 -0.21 8.11
CA SER A 154 3.06 -1.64 8.42
C SER A 154 4.44 -2.20 8.18
N PHE A 155 5.01 -2.84 9.19
CA PHE A 155 6.29 -3.55 9.09
C PHE A 155 6.07 -5.06 8.97
N PRO A 156 6.81 -5.75 8.09
CA PRO A 156 6.80 -7.20 8.02
C PRO A 156 7.55 -7.79 9.21
N ARG A 157 6.90 -8.73 9.92
CA ARG A 157 7.59 -9.48 10.98
C ARG A 157 8.54 -10.51 10.37
N LYS A 158 9.74 -10.65 10.96
CA LYS A 158 10.76 -11.63 10.59
C LYS A 158 10.36 -13.07 10.96
N ASN A 159 9.57 -13.26 12.02
CA ASN A 159 9.26 -14.56 12.59
C ASN A 159 7.82 -15.00 12.32
N GLY A 160 7.60 -16.32 12.23
CA GLY A 160 6.28 -16.94 12.11
C GLY A 160 5.97 -17.46 10.71
N ILE A 161 4.88 -18.23 10.63
CA ILE A 161 4.44 -18.92 9.41
C ILE A 161 4.23 -17.94 8.23
N LEU A 162 3.72 -16.74 8.52
CA LEU A 162 3.50 -15.72 7.49
C LEU A 162 4.82 -15.12 6.96
N ALA A 163 5.85 -15.04 7.77
CA ALA A 163 7.18 -14.61 7.34
C ALA A 163 7.82 -15.65 6.41
N PHE A 164 7.78 -16.92 6.80
CA PHE A 164 8.26 -18.03 5.96
C PHE A 164 7.54 -18.11 4.62
N GLN A 165 6.21 -17.99 4.63
CA GLN A 165 5.42 -17.97 3.40
C GLN A 165 5.77 -16.79 2.49
N ARG A 166 5.98 -15.60 3.08
CA ARG A 166 6.38 -14.40 2.35
C ARG A 166 7.74 -14.59 1.70
N GLU A 167 8.72 -15.08 2.46
CA GLU A 167 10.04 -15.40 1.97
C GLU A 167 10.01 -16.40 0.80
N LEU A 168 9.24 -17.50 0.94
CA LEU A 168 9.08 -18.49 -0.12
C LEU A 168 8.43 -17.89 -1.38
N ARG A 169 7.42 -17.03 -1.23
CA ARG A 169 6.71 -16.40 -2.35
C ARG A 169 7.58 -15.41 -3.12
N TYR A 170 8.42 -14.65 -2.44
CA TYR A 170 9.19 -13.54 -3.04
C TYR A 170 10.65 -13.88 -3.31
N ARG A 171 11.18 -15.00 -2.79
CA ARG A 171 12.59 -15.41 -2.88
C ARG A 171 13.20 -15.35 -4.29
N LYS A 172 12.39 -15.56 -5.35
CA LYS A 172 12.83 -15.52 -6.76
C LYS A 172 12.28 -14.33 -7.55
N ARG A 173 11.63 -13.36 -6.87
CA ARG A 173 10.84 -12.31 -7.55
C ARG A 173 11.35 -10.90 -7.31
N CYS A 174 11.68 -10.56 -6.06
CA CYS A 174 12.22 -9.26 -5.69
C CYS A 174 12.92 -9.34 -4.33
N PRO A 175 13.83 -8.40 -4.02
CA PRO A 175 14.41 -8.29 -2.68
C PRO A 175 13.33 -8.14 -1.62
N LEU A 176 13.50 -8.83 -0.48
CA LEU A 176 12.57 -8.79 0.65
C LEU A 176 13.34 -8.49 1.93
N TYR A 177 12.88 -7.50 2.68
CA TYR A 177 13.46 -7.11 3.96
C TYR A 177 12.46 -7.38 5.08
N LEU A 178 12.90 -8.12 6.11
CA LEU A 178 12.11 -8.47 7.28
C LEU A 178 12.73 -7.83 8.51
N TYR A 179 11.90 -7.25 9.36
CA TYR A 179 12.33 -6.51 10.56
C TYR A 179 12.00 -7.27 11.84
N THR A 180 12.85 -7.15 12.84
CA THR A 180 12.69 -7.72 14.18
C THR A 180 12.00 -6.74 15.11
#